data_e08402662074d8760a6c5c049cf5401f
#
_entry.id   e08402662074d8760a6c5c049cf5401f
#
_cell.length_a   1.000
_cell.length_b   1.000
_cell.length_c   1.000
_cell.angle_alpha   90.00
_cell.angle_beta   90.00
_cell.angle_gamma   90.00
#
_symmetry.space_group_name_H-M   'P 1'
#
loop_
_entity.id
_entity.type
_entity.pdbx_description
1 polymer ?
#
loop_
_entity_poly.entity_id
_entity_poly.type
_entity_poly.pdbx_seq_one_letter_code
_entity_poly.pdbx_strand_id
1 'polypeptide(L)'
;MAETESPPTLPQSGEPGTIAVDVGVPKPHVTYQADQSGAPPKLRVSDLSVTYIDRKGNRTEAVRDVSFDVFDKPESGEIVVFLGPSGCGKSTILKAVAGLLPPTKGEVLVDGKLVTDVGRDRGMVFQAYTSFGWLSVRENVEYGLKLQGMKKSERRKISDQILKSVGLADFAERYPKDLSGGMKQRVAIARALSY
;
A
#
# COMPACT_ATOMS: atom_id res chain seq x y z
N MET A 1 30.96 19.42 23.88
CA MET A 1 29.59 19.92 24.12
C MET A 1 28.76 19.40 22.97
N ALA A 2 27.96 18.41 23.22
CA ALA A 2 27.04 17.85 22.20
C ALA A 2 25.73 18.66 22.27
N GLU A 3 25.40 19.37 21.20
CA GLU A 3 24.11 20.01 21.05
C GLU A 3 23.03 18.93 20.93
N THR A 4 22.16 18.88 21.93
CA THR A 4 20.93 18.06 21.91
C THR A 4 19.95 18.75 20.99
N GLU A 5 19.85 18.29 19.73
CA GLU A 5 18.76 18.67 18.84
C GLU A 5 17.44 18.19 19.45
N SER A 6 16.55 19.16 19.69
CA SER A 6 15.17 18.89 20.10
C SER A 6 14.43 18.12 19.02
N PRO A 7 13.55 17.16 19.36
CA PRO A 7 12.76 16.45 18.37
C PRO A 7 11.87 17.44 17.59
N PRO A 8 11.62 17.18 16.28
CA PRO A 8 10.81 18.05 15.45
C PRO A 8 9.38 18.13 16.02
N THR A 9 8.93 19.35 16.24
CA THR A 9 7.56 19.64 16.69
C THR A 9 6.59 19.27 15.57
N LEU A 10 5.56 18.48 15.87
CA LEU A 10 4.46 18.20 14.94
C LEU A 10 3.76 19.52 14.55
N PRO A 11 3.44 19.74 13.27
CA PRO A 11 2.72 20.93 12.84
C PRO A 11 1.35 21.01 13.50
N GLN A 12 1.01 22.19 14.00
CA GLN A 12 -0.30 22.43 14.60
C GLN A 12 -1.40 22.33 13.53
N SER A 13 -2.56 21.83 13.94
CA SER A 13 -3.74 21.60 13.09
C SER A 13 -4.07 22.80 12.20
N GLY A 14 -4.03 22.62 10.89
CA GLY A 14 -4.55 23.59 9.92
C GLY A 14 -3.65 23.95 8.73
N GLU A 15 -2.37 23.64 8.75
CA GLU A 15 -1.48 23.89 7.59
C GLU A 15 -1.11 22.59 6.86
N PRO A 16 -0.99 22.59 5.52
CA PRO A 16 -0.44 21.47 4.79
C PRO A 16 0.99 21.24 5.26
N GLY A 17 1.20 20.24 6.11
CA GLY A 17 2.50 19.93 6.70
C GLY A 17 3.29 18.97 5.83
N THR A 18 4.57 19.29 5.60
CA THR A 18 5.53 18.33 5.05
C THR A 18 6.22 17.65 6.22
N ILE A 19 6.02 16.34 6.40
CA ILE A 19 6.79 15.55 7.35
C ILE A 19 8.02 15.01 6.62
N ALA A 20 9.21 15.44 7.08
CA ALA A 20 10.47 14.84 6.68
C ALA A 20 10.71 13.59 7.53
N VAL A 21 10.75 12.44 6.90
CA VAL A 21 10.99 11.16 7.57
C VAL A 21 12.44 10.78 7.33
N ASP A 22 13.22 10.61 8.39
CA ASP A 22 14.63 10.19 8.28
C ASP A 22 14.70 8.68 8.04
N VAL A 23 14.96 8.29 6.81
CA VAL A 23 15.16 6.89 6.39
C VAL A 23 16.63 6.63 6.02
N GLY A 24 17.54 7.34 6.68
CA GLY A 24 18.99 7.04 6.65
C GLY A 24 19.74 7.32 5.36
N VAL A 25 19.18 7.89 4.31
CA VAL A 25 19.80 8.54 3.12
C VAL A 25 18.70 8.77 2.08
N PRO A 26 18.62 9.85 1.42
CA PRO A 26 17.97 11.12 1.78
C PRO A 26 16.48 10.96 2.17
N LYS A 27 16.06 11.82 3.06
CA LYS A 27 14.74 11.84 3.72
C LYS A 27 13.56 11.85 2.72
N PRO A 28 12.65 10.88 2.70
CA PRO A 28 11.41 11.04 1.97
C PRO A 28 10.58 12.13 2.65
N HIS A 29 9.97 12.99 1.84
CA HIS A 29 8.98 13.94 2.32
C HIS A 29 7.60 13.29 2.22
N VAL A 30 6.90 13.18 3.34
CA VAL A 30 5.48 12.82 3.37
C VAL A 30 4.70 14.12 3.50
N THR A 31 3.98 14.49 2.45
CA THR A 31 3.04 15.61 2.49
C THR A 31 1.65 15.04 2.71
N TYR A 32 1.00 15.41 3.81
CA TYR A 32 -0.38 15.03 4.09
C TYR A 32 -1.18 16.24 4.54
N GLN A 33 -2.48 16.21 4.30
CA GLN A 33 -3.41 17.17 4.89
C GLN A 33 -3.99 16.55 6.14
N ALA A 34 -3.82 17.20 7.29
CA ALA A 34 -4.45 16.76 8.52
C ALA A 34 -5.98 16.91 8.41
N ASP A 35 -6.70 15.89 8.84
CA ASP A 35 -8.16 15.98 8.91
C ASP A 35 -8.58 16.84 10.12
N GLN A 36 -9.50 17.75 9.87
CA GLN A 36 -10.07 18.64 10.89
C GLN A 36 -11.36 18.07 11.54
N SER A 37 -11.81 16.90 11.11
CA SER A 37 -13.09 16.30 11.56
C SER A 37 -13.03 15.67 12.96
N GLY A 38 -11.86 15.48 13.55
CA GLY A 38 -11.68 14.75 14.81
C GLY A 38 -11.92 13.23 14.71
N ALA A 39 -12.12 12.71 13.49
CA ALA A 39 -12.26 11.27 13.25
C ALA A 39 -10.92 10.54 13.46
N PRO A 40 -10.94 9.26 13.90
CA PRO A 40 -9.72 8.46 14.00
C PRO A 40 -9.13 8.22 12.60
N PRO A 41 -7.79 8.13 12.48
CA PRO A 41 -7.16 7.86 11.20
C PRO A 41 -7.53 6.48 10.67
N LYS A 42 -7.71 6.38 9.36
CA LYS A 42 -7.88 5.12 8.63
C LYS A 42 -6.63 4.25 8.70
N LEU A 43 -5.46 4.88 8.56
CA LEU A 43 -4.16 4.26 8.72
C LEU A 43 -3.35 5.11 9.70
N ARG A 44 -2.80 4.46 10.72
CA ARG A 44 -1.80 5.04 11.62
C ARG A 44 -0.53 4.23 11.56
N VAL A 45 0.59 4.90 11.38
CA VAL A 45 1.92 4.34 11.48
C VAL A 45 2.64 5.08 12.59
N SER A 46 3.13 4.36 13.61
CA SER A 46 3.78 4.93 14.80
C SER A 46 5.18 4.33 14.96
N ASP A 47 6.19 5.18 14.94
CA ASP A 47 7.61 4.86 15.21
C ASP A 47 8.13 3.64 14.42
N LEU A 48 7.63 3.50 13.20
CA LEU A 48 7.92 2.35 12.33
C LEU A 48 9.41 2.31 12.00
N SER A 49 10.08 1.24 12.42
CA SER A 49 11.42 0.90 11.99
C SER A 49 11.47 -0.51 11.42
N VAL A 50 12.21 -0.69 10.33
CA VAL A 50 12.39 -1.97 9.66
C VAL A 50 13.85 -2.22 9.36
N THR A 51 14.38 -3.31 9.92
CA THR A 51 15.77 -3.76 9.69
C THR A 51 15.75 -5.12 8.99
N TYR A 52 16.41 -5.18 7.84
CA TYR A 52 16.68 -6.44 7.16
C TYR A 52 17.95 -7.08 7.70
N ILE A 53 17.93 -8.40 7.85
CA ILE A 53 19.11 -9.20 8.24
C ILE A 53 19.40 -10.17 7.10
N ASP A 54 20.60 -10.08 6.51
CA ASP A 54 21.01 -10.99 5.45
C ASP A 54 21.45 -12.37 6.00
N ARG A 55 21.72 -13.31 5.11
CA ARG A 55 22.15 -14.67 5.50
C ARG A 55 23.50 -14.70 6.24
N LYS A 56 24.29 -13.62 6.16
CA LYS A 56 25.57 -13.48 6.83
C LYS A 56 25.46 -12.73 8.17
N GLY A 57 24.23 -12.34 8.56
CA GLY A 57 23.95 -11.59 9.80
C GLY A 57 24.14 -10.07 9.67
N ASN A 58 24.45 -9.55 8.48
CA ASN A 58 24.56 -8.10 8.31
C ASN A 58 23.19 -7.45 8.43
N ARG A 59 23.11 -6.34 9.15
CA ARG A 59 21.89 -5.59 9.39
C ARG A 59 21.84 -4.35 8.49
N THR A 60 20.73 -4.17 7.81
CA THR A 60 20.45 -2.96 7.02
C THR A 60 19.15 -2.37 7.51
N GLU A 61 19.22 -1.21 8.12
CA GLU A 61 18.03 -0.46 8.54
C GLU A 61 17.46 0.28 7.32
N ALA A 62 16.32 -0.21 6.83
CA ALA A 62 15.68 0.31 5.64
C ALA A 62 14.67 1.43 5.93
N VAL A 63 14.11 1.45 7.14
CA VAL A 63 13.18 2.47 7.64
C VAL A 63 13.52 2.72 9.11
N ARG A 64 13.51 3.98 9.54
CA ARG A 64 13.81 4.39 10.91
C ARG A 64 12.80 5.43 11.39
N ASP A 65 12.12 5.13 12.50
CA ASP A 65 11.26 6.02 13.29
C ASP A 65 10.26 6.85 12.44
N VAL A 66 9.53 6.16 11.54
CA VAL A 66 8.54 6.77 10.66
C VAL A 66 7.19 6.78 11.32
N SER A 67 6.59 7.96 11.44
CA SER A 67 5.22 8.12 11.96
C SER A 67 4.39 9.01 11.03
N PHE A 68 3.17 8.58 10.71
CA PHE A 68 2.19 9.37 9.95
C PHE A 68 0.79 8.78 10.11
N ASP A 69 -0.21 9.63 9.89
CA ASP A 69 -1.62 9.25 9.85
C ASP A 69 -2.21 9.52 8.47
N VAL A 70 -3.13 8.67 8.04
CA VAL A 70 -3.97 8.87 6.86
C VAL A 70 -5.43 8.83 7.32
N PHE A 71 -6.17 9.88 7.00
CA PHE A 71 -7.58 10.00 7.37
C PHE A 71 -8.46 9.64 6.19
N ASP A 72 -9.59 9.02 6.47
CA ASP A 72 -10.58 8.73 5.43
C ASP A 72 -11.47 9.97 5.22
N LYS A 73 -11.64 10.38 3.97
CA LYS A 73 -12.56 11.46 3.62
C LYS A 73 -13.89 10.85 3.21
N PRO A 74 -14.99 11.16 3.92
CA PRO A 74 -16.29 10.69 3.52
C PRO A 74 -16.57 10.98 2.03
N GLU A 75 -17.09 10.00 1.33
CA GLU A 75 -17.50 10.06 -0.09
C GLU A 75 -16.39 10.35 -1.12
N SER A 76 -15.12 10.41 -0.71
CA SER A 76 -14.00 10.57 -1.65
C SER A 76 -12.85 9.64 -1.28
N GLY A 77 -12.19 9.06 -2.30
CA GLY A 77 -10.95 8.32 -2.08
C GLY A 77 -9.77 9.26 -1.86
N GLU A 78 -8.79 8.85 -1.07
CA GLU A 78 -7.53 9.58 -0.90
C GLU A 78 -6.39 8.89 -1.62
N ILE A 79 -5.48 9.70 -2.15
CA ILE A 79 -4.22 9.24 -2.73
C ILE A 79 -3.08 9.79 -1.87
N VAL A 80 -2.35 8.90 -1.21
CA VAL A 80 -1.13 9.24 -0.48
C VAL A 80 0.08 8.83 -1.30
N VAL A 81 1.01 9.77 -1.52
CA VAL A 81 2.18 9.55 -2.38
C VAL A 81 3.45 9.62 -1.56
N PHE A 82 4.26 8.57 -1.60
CA PHE A 82 5.61 8.56 -1.06
C PHE A 82 6.62 8.97 -2.14
N LEU A 83 7.30 10.10 -1.94
CA LEU A 83 8.33 10.60 -2.85
C LEU A 83 9.72 10.39 -2.24
N GLY A 84 10.68 10.08 -3.08
CA GLY A 84 12.07 9.89 -2.67
C GLY A 84 12.85 9.04 -3.66
N PRO A 85 14.20 9.02 -3.55
CA PRO A 85 15.07 8.27 -4.45
C PRO A 85 14.87 6.75 -4.32
N SER A 86 15.45 5.99 -5.26
CA SER A 86 15.45 4.52 -5.16
C SER A 86 16.20 4.08 -3.90
N GLY A 87 15.67 3.05 -3.22
CA GLY A 87 16.29 2.50 -2.00
C GLY A 87 15.96 3.22 -0.69
N CYS A 88 15.23 4.35 -0.69
CA CYS A 88 14.92 5.11 0.53
C CYS A 88 13.81 4.51 1.42
N GLY A 89 13.39 3.27 1.22
CA GLY A 89 12.43 2.60 2.12
C GLY A 89 10.96 2.67 1.73
N LYS A 90 10.54 3.39 0.66
CA LYS A 90 9.13 3.51 0.26
C LYS A 90 8.38 2.17 0.17
N SER A 91 8.96 1.24 -0.57
CA SER A 91 8.36 -0.11 -0.73
C SER A 91 8.40 -0.93 0.56
N THR A 92 9.30 -0.63 1.47
CA THR A 92 9.40 -1.26 2.79
C THR A 92 8.23 -0.79 3.67
N ILE A 93 7.95 0.52 3.69
CA ILE A 93 6.78 1.07 4.39
C ILE A 93 5.49 0.46 3.84
N LEU A 94 5.32 0.44 2.50
CA LEU A 94 4.13 -0.17 1.87
C LEU A 94 3.97 -1.66 2.22
N LYS A 95 5.07 -2.42 2.28
CA LYS A 95 5.02 -3.83 2.70
C LYS A 95 4.64 -3.98 4.18
N ALA A 96 5.11 -3.09 5.05
CA ALA A 96 4.72 -3.10 6.46
C ALA A 96 3.22 -2.79 6.61
N VAL A 97 2.72 -1.76 5.92
CA VAL A 97 1.29 -1.41 5.89
C VAL A 97 0.44 -2.55 5.34
N ALA A 98 0.90 -3.25 4.31
CA ALA A 98 0.21 -4.41 3.74
C ALA A 98 0.24 -5.67 4.64
N GLY A 99 1.01 -5.67 5.73
CA GLY A 99 1.20 -6.84 6.59
C GLY A 99 2.11 -7.92 5.99
N LEU A 100 2.86 -7.60 4.92
CA LEU A 100 3.80 -8.51 4.27
C LEU A 100 5.16 -8.53 4.97
N LEU A 101 5.43 -7.57 5.82
CA LEU A 101 6.69 -7.40 6.51
C LEU A 101 6.42 -6.88 7.91
N PRO A 102 6.71 -7.64 8.97
CA PRO A 102 6.53 -7.16 10.33
C PRO A 102 7.52 -6.03 10.65
N PRO A 103 7.10 -4.98 11.34
CA PRO A 103 8.00 -3.97 11.88
C PRO A 103 9.07 -4.57 12.80
N THR A 104 10.28 -4.01 12.80
CA THR A 104 11.31 -4.31 13.81
C THR A 104 11.02 -3.54 15.10
N LYS A 105 10.47 -2.31 14.97
CA LYS A 105 9.95 -1.46 16.04
C LYS A 105 8.72 -0.70 15.54
N GLY A 106 7.93 -0.17 16.48
CA GLY A 106 6.73 0.58 16.16
C GLY A 106 5.57 -0.30 15.74
N GLU A 107 4.53 0.31 15.24
CA GLU A 107 3.30 -0.39 14.87
C GLU A 107 2.59 0.27 13.68
N VAL A 108 1.73 -0.52 13.05
CA VAL A 108 0.82 -0.08 11.99
C VAL A 108 -0.59 -0.47 12.39
N LEU A 109 -1.52 0.50 12.40
CA LEU A 109 -2.94 0.25 12.62
C LEU A 109 -3.74 0.65 11.37
N VAL A 110 -4.72 -0.20 11.02
CA VAL A 110 -5.72 0.10 9.99
C VAL A 110 -7.10 -0.03 10.64
N ASP A 111 -7.92 1.01 10.53
CA ASP A 111 -9.21 1.11 11.23
C ASP A 111 -9.08 0.82 12.74
N GLY A 112 -8.00 1.32 13.37
CA GLY A 112 -7.69 1.09 14.78
C GLY A 112 -7.25 -0.33 15.15
N LYS A 113 -7.10 -1.24 14.17
CA LYS A 113 -6.67 -2.62 14.38
C LYS A 113 -5.19 -2.79 14.02
N LEU A 114 -4.43 -3.43 14.90
CA LEU A 114 -3.03 -3.71 14.67
C LEU A 114 -2.83 -4.64 13.47
N VAL A 115 -1.95 -4.25 12.56
CA VAL A 115 -1.54 -5.05 11.41
C VAL A 115 -0.48 -6.06 11.84
N THR A 116 -0.86 -7.30 11.98
CA THR A 116 0.05 -8.42 12.34
C THR A 116 0.36 -9.32 11.14
N ASP A 117 -0.50 -9.32 10.12
CA ASP A 117 -0.42 -10.19 8.96
C ASP A 117 -1.16 -9.58 7.77
N VAL A 118 -1.13 -10.24 6.62
CA VAL A 118 -1.92 -9.85 5.45
C VAL A 118 -3.42 -9.94 5.74
N GLY A 119 -4.17 -8.97 5.26
CA GLY A 119 -5.62 -8.87 5.50
C GLY A 119 -6.40 -8.65 4.22
N ARG A 120 -7.71 -8.94 4.25
CA ARG A 120 -8.62 -8.65 3.12
C ARG A 120 -9.00 -7.17 3.02
N ASP A 121 -8.78 -6.42 4.07
CA ASP A 121 -8.98 -4.98 4.20
C ASP A 121 -7.89 -4.17 3.49
N ARG A 122 -6.85 -4.84 2.98
CA ARG A 122 -5.68 -4.23 2.33
C ARG A 122 -5.30 -4.99 1.07
N GLY A 123 -5.27 -4.31 -0.06
CA GLY A 123 -4.75 -4.84 -1.32
C GLY A 123 -3.39 -4.24 -1.65
N MET A 124 -2.45 -5.04 -2.13
CA MET A 124 -1.15 -4.55 -2.63
C MET A 124 -0.98 -4.89 -4.11
N VAL A 125 -0.68 -3.86 -4.90
CA VAL A 125 -0.28 -4.02 -6.31
C VAL A 125 1.24 -3.91 -6.39
N PHE A 126 1.90 -4.97 -6.80
CA PHE A 126 3.36 -5.00 -6.93
C PHE A 126 3.83 -4.32 -8.21
N GLN A 127 5.04 -3.77 -8.19
CA GLN A 127 5.69 -3.19 -9.36
C GLN A 127 5.95 -4.23 -10.46
N ALA A 128 6.32 -5.46 -10.07
CA ALA A 128 6.43 -6.59 -10.99
C ALA A 128 5.04 -7.15 -11.33
N TYR A 129 4.89 -7.66 -12.54
CA TYR A 129 3.64 -8.26 -12.98
C TYR A 129 3.35 -9.53 -12.18
N THR A 130 2.25 -9.53 -11.42
CA THR A 130 1.85 -10.63 -10.53
C THR A 130 0.61 -11.38 -11.02
N SER A 131 0.22 -11.18 -12.29
CA SER A 131 -0.89 -11.91 -12.90
C SER A 131 -0.57 -13.41 -13.01
N PHE A 132 -1.55 -14.26 -12.72
CA PHE A 132 -1.44 -15.70 -12.93
C PHE A 132 -1.43 -15.99 -14.43
N GLY A 133 -0.30 -16.43 -14.99
CA GLY A 133 -0.09 -16.62 -16.43
C GLY A 133 -0.98 -17.71 -17.06
N TRP A 134 -1.47 -18.63 -16.24
CA TRP A 134 -2.35 -19.74 -16.62
C TRP A 134 -3.84 -19.42 -16.53
N LEU A 135 -4.21 -18.25 -16.06
CA LEU A 135 -5.57 -17.76 -15.98
C LEU A 135 -5.79 -16.63 -16.99
N SER A 136 -6.99 -16.55 -17.56
CA SER A 136 -7.40 -15.40 -18.37
C SER A 136 -7.43 -14.11 -17.54
N VAL A 137 -7.54 -12.96 -18.19
CA VAL A 137 -7.69 -11.65 -17.52
C VAL A 137 -8.87 -11.68 -16.56
N ARG A 138 -10.02 -12.18 -17.00
CA ARG A 138 -11.23 -12.34 -16.19
C ARG A 138 -10.99 -13.25 -14.99
N GLU A 139 -10.43 -14.42 -15.22
CA GLU A 139 -10.16 -15.38 -14.15
C GLU A 139 -9.18 -14.85 -13.13
N ASN A 140 -8.19 -14.02 -13.54
CA ASN A 140 -7.32 -13.30 -12.62
C ASN A 140 -8.11 -12.37 -11.69
N VAL A 141 -9.06 -11.60 -12.22
CA VAL A 141 -9.92 -10.71 -11.44
C VAL A 141 -10.88 -11.51 -10.54
N GLU A 142 -11.46 -12.58 -11.06
CA GLU A 142 -12.40 -13.44 -10.31
C GLU A 142 -11.72 -14.33 -9.25
N TYR A 143 -10.40 -14.43 -9.24
CA TYR A 143 -9.68 -15.42 -8.44
C TYR A 143 -9.97 -15.29 -6.94
N GLY A 144 -9.87 -14.11 -6.39
CA GLY A 144 -10.17 -13.86 -4.97
C GLY A 144 -11.64 -14.12 -4.62
N LEU A 145 -12.55 -13.66 -5.46
CA LEU A 145 -13.99 -13.91 -5.30
C LEU A 145 -14.33 -15.42 -5.34
N LYS A 146 -13.59 -16.17 -6.17
CA LYS A 146 -13.73 -17.64 -6.23
C LYS A 146 -13.28 -18.29 -4.93
N LEU A 147 -12.16 -17.84 -4.34
CA LEU A 147 -11.68 -18.34 -3.05
C LEU A 147 -12.64 -18.04 -1.90
N GLN A 148 -13.43 -16.97 -2.01
CA GLN A 148 -14.49 -16.62 -1.06
C GLN A 148 -15.77 -17.46 -1.25
N GLY A 149 -15.80 -18.41 -2.20
CA GLY A 149 -16.95 -19.26 -2.45
C GLY A 149 -18.09 -18.59 -3.25
N MET A 150 -17.88 -17.40 -3.81
CA MET A 150 -18.89 -16.66 -4.57
C MET A 150 -19.31 -17.43 -5.84
N LYS A 151 -20.60 -17.43 -6.16
CA LYS A 151 -21.15 -18.09 -7.35
C LYS A 151 -20.61 -17.48 -8.64
N LYS A 152 -20.41 -18.30 -9.67
CA LYS A 152 -19.83 -17.87 -10.95
C LYS A 152 -20.59 -16.70 -11.59
N SER A 153 -21.92 -16.70 -11.52
CA SER A 153 -22.76 -15.63 -12.08
C SER A 153 -22.54 -14.27 -11.38
N GLU A 154 -22.31 -14.28 -10.08
CA GLU A 154 -22.04 -13.08 -9.29
C GLU A 154 -20.63 -12.55 -9.57
N ARG A 155 -19.62 -13.45 -9.55
CA ARG A 155 -18.24 -13.08 -9.91
C ARG A 155 -18.15 -12.46 -11.30
N ARG A 156 -18.91 -13.03 -12.27
CA ARG A 156 -18.95 -12.51 -13.64
C ARG A 156 -19.43 -11.06 -13.69
N LYS A 157 -20.50 -10.74 -12.98
CA LYS A 157 -21.03 -9.36 -12.90
C LYS A 157 -19.99 -8.38 -12.32
N ILE A 158 -19.33 -8.76 -11.22
CA ILE A 158 -18.30 -7.94 -10.58
C ILE A 158 -17.10 -7.77 -11.52
N SER A 159 -16.59 -8.85 -12.10
CA SER A 159 -15.46 -8.80 -13.00
C SER A 159 -15.74 -7.99 -14.26
N ASP A 160 -16.96 -8.05 -14.83
CA ASP A 160 -17.36 -7.22 -15.98
C ASP A 160 -17.31 -5.72 -15.65
N GLN A 161 -17.82 -5.33 -14.48
CA GLN A 161 -17.77 -3.93 -14.03
C GLN A 161 -16.34 -3.45 -13.84
N ILE A 162 -15.51 -4.22 -13.13
CA ILE A 162 -14.12 -3.86 -12.86
C ILE A 162 -13.31 -3.80 -14.16
N LEU A 163 -13.44 -4.80 -15.03
CA LEU A 163 -12.74 -4.83 -16.32
C LEU A 163 -13.13 -3.65 -17.21
N LYS A 164 -14.39 -3.23 -17.17
CA LYS A 164 -14.84 -2.02 -17.86
C LYS A 164 -14.18 -0.76 -17.28
N SER A 165 -14.12 -0.62 -15.94
CA SER A 165 -13.51 0.55 -15.29
C SER A 165 -12.02 0.69 -15.56
N VAL A 166 -11.28 -0.43 -15.72
CA VAL A 166 -9.85 -0.40 -16.06
C VAL A 166 -9.57 -0.46 -17.58
N GLY A 167 -10.62 -0.43 -18.43
CA GLY A 167 -10.50 -0.46 -19.89
C GLY A 167 -9.93 -1.77 -20.46
N LEU A 168 -10.32 -2.90 -19.87
CA LEU A 168 -9.91 -4.25 -20.29
C LEU A 168 -11.08 -5.18 -20.65
N ALA A 169 -12.29 -4.65 -20.85
CA ALA A 169 -13.48 -5.45 -21.15
C ALA A 169 -13.28 -6.34 -22.37
N ASP A 170 -12.72 -5.80 -23.47
CA ASP A 170 -12.50 -6.52 -24.74
C ASP A 170 -11.35 -7.55 -24.65
N PHE A 171 -10.59 -7.51 -23.57
CA PHE A 171 -9.44 -8.41 -23.31
C PHE A 171 -9.74 -9.44 -22.22
N ALA A 172 -10.98 -9.53 -21.76
CA ALA A 172 -11.37 -10.35 -20.62
C ALA A 172 -10.97 -11.83 -20.75
N GLU A 173 -11.08 -12.39 -21.93
CA GLU A 173 -10.78 -13.81 -22.23
C GLU A 173 -9.31 -14.01 -22.72
N ARG A 174 -8.51 -12.94 -22.82
CA ARG A 174 -7.09 -13.03 -23.18
C ARG A 174 -6.25 -13.50 -22.00
N TYR A 175 -5.06 -14.02 -22.30
CA TYR A 175 -4.09 -14.43 -21.28
C TYR A 175 -3.02 -13.35 -21.05
N PRO A 176 -2.41 -13.28 -19.87
CA PRO A 176 -1.37 -12.28 -19.56
C PRO A 176 -0.22 -12.22 -20.56
N LYS A 177 0.16 -13.35 -21.17
CA LYS A 177 1.22 -13.40 -22.19
C LYS A 177 0.92 -12.51 -23.40
N ASP A 178 -0.36 -12.34 -23.74
CA ASP A 178 -0.83 -11.61 -24.94
C ASP A 178 -1.09 -10.12 -24.65
N LEU A 179 -0.73 -9.63 -23.46
CA LEU A 179 -0.97 -8.27 -23.01
C LEU A 179 0.31 -7.42 -22.99
N SER A 180 0.17 -6.13 -23.27
CA SER A 180 1.23 -5.16 -23.03
C SER A 180 1.54 -5.00 -21.53
N GLY A 181 2.70 -4.42 -21.19
CA GLY A 181 3.08 -4.16 -19.81
C GLY A 181 2.05 -3.33 -19.03
N GLY A 182 1.55 -2.25 -19.64
CA GLY A 182 0.51 -1.43 -19.02
C GLY A 182 -0.82 -2.17 -18.83
N MET A 183 -1.20 -3.08 -19.74
CA MET A 183 -2.37 -3.92 -19.57
C MET A 183 -2.19 -4.92 -18.42
N LYS A 184 -1.02 -5.55 -18.30
CA LYS A 184 -0.69 -6.44 -17.17
C LYS A 184 -0.80 -5.72 -15.83
N GLN A 185 -0.37 -4.47 -15.76
CA GLN A 185 -0.49 -3.65 -14.55
C GLN A 185 -1.96 -3.36 -14.23
N ARG A 186 -2.77 -3.03 -15.23
CA ARG A 186 -4.22 -2.84 -15.05
C ARG A 186 -4.94 -4.12 -14.61
N VAL A 187 -4.51 -5.30 -15.06
CA VAL A 187 -5.02 -6.59 -14.52
C VAL A 187 -4.70 -6.74 -13.04
N ALA A 188 -3.48 -6.39 -12.60
CA ALA A 188 -3.11 -6.44 -11.19
C ALA A 188 -3.95 -5.48 -10.34
N ILE A 189 -4.21 -4.27 -10.84
CA ILE A 189 -5.11 -3.30 -10.19
C ILE A 189 -6.53 -3.85 -10.12
N ALA A 190 -7.08 -4.35 -11.23
CA ALA A 190 -8.41 -4.93 -11.30
C ALA A 190 -8.59 -6.09 -10.31
N ARG A 191 -7.56 -6.93 -10.17
CA ARG A 191 -7.55 -8.01 -9.17
C ARG A 191 -7.57 -7.49 -7.74
N ALA A 192 -6.82 -6.42 -7.44
CA ALA A 192 -6.83 -5.82 -6.10
C ALA A 192 -8.17 -5.15 -5.77
N LEU A 193 -8.87 -4.61 -6.76
CA LEU A 193 -10.19 -3.98 -6.59
C LEU A 193 -11.36 -4.98 -6.48
N SER A 194 -11.12 -6.26 -6.72
CA SER A 194 -12.17 -7.29 -6.73
C SER A 194 -12.45 -7.93 -5.36
N TYR A 195 -11.70 -7.56 -4.35
CA TYR A 195 -11.87 -8.12 -3.00
C TYR A 195 -12.92 -7.39 -2.20
#